data_e717ff8934b950a7450184b2416b6531
#
_entry.id   e717ff8934b950a7450184b2416b6531
#
_cell.length_a   1.000
_cell.length_b   1.000
_cell.length_c   1.000
_cell.angle_alpha   90.00
_cell.angle_beta   90.00
_cell.angle_gamma   90.00
#
_symmetry.space_group_name_H-M   'P 1'
#
loop_
_entity.id
_entity.type
_entity.pdbx_description
1 polymer ?
#
loop_
_entity_poly.entity_id
_entity_poly.type
_entity_poly.pdbx_seq_one_letter_code
_entity_poly.pdbx_strand_id
1 'polypeptide(L)'
;SYGNGLLHDCYLLKVDGNGDQQWDQVFTQSHESSGNSVQQTTDGGYIICGMKRSNTNGVPDVFLIKTDGNGIEQWNKTFGGNDGDEGRSVQQTNDGGYIIVGWTESFGNGYDVYLIKTDDSGNITSTFSIPNPSSNRKLDKVINLLGRETKPKPNTPFIEIYDDGSTEKKIVIE
;
A
#
# COMPACT_ATOMS: atom_id res chain seq x y z
N SER A 1 34.79 3.30 -13.93
CA SER A 1 34.54 2.78 -12.60
C SER A 1 33.40 3.60 -12.01
N TYR A 2 32.19 3.14 -12.10
CA TYR A 2 31.09 3.73 -11.37
C TYR A 2 31.20 3.24 -9.93
N GLY A 3 31.65 4.18 -9.08
CA GLY A 3 31.86 3.97 -7.67
C GLY A 3 30.59 3.56 -6.98
N ASN A 4 30.82 2.96 -5.85
CA ASN A 4 29.89 2.57 -4.79
C ASN A 4 28.59 3.38 -4.86
N GLY A 5 27.55 2.81 -5.47
CA GLY A 5 26.21 3.36 -5.39
C GLY A 5 25.86 3.40 -3.91
N LEU A 6 25.71 4.61 -3.37
CA LEU A 6 25.15 4.80 -2.04
C LEU A 6 23.78 4.16 -2.07
N LEU A 7 23.63 3.04 -1.36
CA LEU A 7 22.33 2.47 -1.11
C LEU A 7 21.56 3.51 -0.31
N HIS A 8 20.36 3.84 -0.75
CA HIS A 8 19.49 4.70 0.02
C HIS A 8 18.85 3.86 1.11
N ASP A 9 19.00 4.31 2.36
CA ASP A 9 18.38 3.67 3.52
C ASP A 9 17.20 4.50 4.01
N CYS A 10 16.18 3.83 4.55
CA CYS A 10 15.07 4.51 5.20
C CYS A 10 15.59 5.26 6.44
N TYR A 11 15.30 6.56 6.53
CA TYR A 11 15.75 7.45 7.58
C TYR A 11 14.55 8.04 8.34
N LEU A 12 14.61 7.99 9.66
CA LEU A 12 13.62 8.58 10.55
C LEU A 12 14.29 9.59 11.48
N LEU A 13 13.78 10.83 11.49
CA LEU A 13 14.23 11.90 12.35
C LEU A 13 13.08 12.36 13.24
N LYS A 14 13.33 12.48 14.54
CA LYS A 14 12.43 13.13 15.50
C LYS A 14 12.98 14.47 15.95
N VAL A 15 12.13 15.50 15.87
CA VAL A 15 12.41 16.84 16.38
C VAL A 15 11.43 17.18 17.50
N ASP A 16 11.80 18.14 18.33
CA ASP A 16 10.91 18.73 19.33
C ASP A 16 10.03 19.84 18.73
N GLY A 17 9.24 20.54 19.58
CA GLY A 17 8.36 21.61 19.16
C GLY A 17 9.08 22.87 18.63
N ASN A 18 10.39 23.00 18.85
CA ASN A 18 11.23 24.08 18.34
C ASN A 18 11.94 23.70 17.02
N GLY A 19 11.86 22.43 16.62
CA GLY A 19 12.58 21.89 15.48
C GLY A 19 13.97 21.31 15.80
N ASP A 20 14.35 21.26 17.09
CA ASP A 20 15.63 20.70 17.51
C ASP A 20 15.58 19.18 17.49
N GLN A 21 16.65 18.56 16.94
CA GLN A 21 16.74 17.09 16.84
C GLN A 21 16.75 16.46 18.23
N GLN A 22 15.83 15.54 18.47
CA GLN A 22 15.80 14.69 19.65
C GLN A 22 16.60 13.40 19.45
N TRP A 23 16.35 12.74 18.32
CA TRP A 23 17.08 11.54 17.86
C TRP A 23 16.85 11.30 16.37
N ASP A 24 17.69 10.48 15.78
CA ASP A 24 17.53 9.95 14.43
C ASP A 24 17.89 8.48 14.36
N GLN A 25 17.35 7.79 13.38
CA GLN A 25 17.61 6.39 13.08
C GLN A 25 17.72 6.15 11.58
N VAL A 26 18.69 5.34 11.20
CA VAL A 26 18.87 4.81 9.85
C VAL A 26 18.54 3.32 9.88
N PHE A 27 17.57 2.90 9.10
CA PHE A 27 17.22 1.48 8.98
C PHE A 27 18.01 0.87 7.83
N THR A 28 19.29 0.55 8.14
CA THR A 28 20.21 -0.02 7.16
C THR A 28 19.76 -1.41 6.76
N GLN A 29 19.50 -1.57 5.48
CA GLN A 29 19.14 -2.83 4.85
C GLN A 29 20.25 -3.26 3.90
N SER A 30 20.29 -4.55 3.52
CA SER A 30 21.26 -5.04 2.54
C SER A 30 21.08 -4.45 1.14
N HIS A 31 19.92 -3.83 0.87
CA HIS A 31 19.52 -3.25 -0.41
C HIS A 31 18.78 -1.94 -0.17
N GLU A 32 18.65 -1.14 -1.25
CA GLU A 32 17.99 0.15 -1.24
C GLU A 32 16.59 0.07 -0.60
N SER A 33 16.32 0.99 0.33
CA SER A 33 15.01 1.17 0.97
C SER A 33 14.66 2.64 1.12
N SER A 34 13.39 2.96 1.16
CA SER A 34 12.89 4.31 1.42
C SER A 34 11.62 4.27 2.26
N GLY A 35 11.43 5.32 3.08
CA GLY A 35 10.19 5.58 3.79
C GLY A 35 9.36 6.64 3.07
N ASN A 36 8.08 6.36 2.82
CA ASN A 36 7.15 7.26 2.15
C ASN A 36 6.12 7.85 3.11
N SER A 37 5.81 7.14 4.21
CA SER A 37 4.81 7.58 5.20
C SER A 37 5.21 7.07 6.58
N VAL A 38 4.97 7.91 7.58
CA VAL A 38 5.16 7.59 8.99
C VAL A 38 3.97 8.05 9.81
N GLN A 39 3.60 7.25 10.80
CA GLN A 39 2.60 7.60 11.82
C GLN A 39 3.09 7.20 13.20
N GLN A 40 2.82 8.04 14.22
CA GLN A 40 2.99 7.63 15.60
C GLN A 40 1.91 6.63 15.99
N THR A 41 2.28 5.55 16.65
CA THR A 41 1.38 4.50 17.10
C THR A 41 0.91 4.73 18.53
N THR A 42 -0.19 4.09 18.94
CA THR A 42 -0.84 4.27 20.25
C THR A 42 0.06 3.86 21.43
N ASP A 43 1.06 3.03 21.19
CA ASP A 43 2.08 2.63 22.18
C ASP A 43 3.25 3.65 22.30
N GLY A 44 3.16 4.77 21.57
CA GLY A 44 4.18 5.83 21.53
C GLY A 44 5.33 5.58 20.56
N GLY A 45 5.35 4.44 19.86
CA GLY A 45 6.30 4.13 18.80
C GLY A 45 5.90 4.72 17.45
N TYR A 46 6.49 4.21 16.37
CA TYR A 46 6.22 4.67 15.02
C TYR A 46 6.03 3.48 14.07
N ILE A 47 5.14 3.65 13.10
CA ILE A 47 4.99 2.76 11.96
C ILE A 47 5.37 3.53 10.69
N ILE A 48 6.26 2.95 9.89
CA ILE A 48 6.77 3.54 8.64
C ILE A 48 6.43 2.58 7.51
N CYS A 49 5.93 3.08 6.40
CA CYS A 49 5.84 2.30 5.17
C CYS A 49 6.58 2.98 4.02
N GLY A 50 7.00 2.17 3.07
CA GLY A 50 7.69 2.60 1.87
C GLY A 50 8.00 1.43 0.96
N MET A 51 9.21 1.39 0.44
CA MET A 51 9.67 0.29 -0.40
C MET A 51 11.05 -0.21 0.01
N LYS A 52 11.32 -1.47 -0.30
CA LYS A 52 12.63 -2.11 -0.17
C LYS A 52 12.88 -2.99 -1.38
N ARG A 53 14.07 -2.89 -1.99
CA ARG A 53 14.43 -3.76 -3.11
C ARG A 53 14.70 -5.18 -2.65
N SER A 54 14.19 -6.13 -3.41
CA SER A 54 14.41 -7.56 -3.20
C SER A 54 15.87 -7.95 -3.48
N ASN A 55 16.37 -8.89 -2.69
CA ASN A 55 17.73 -9.44 -2.84
C ASN A 55 17.88 -10.33 -4.07
N THR A 56 16.79 -10.85 -4.63
CA THR A 56 16.80 -11.85 -5.69
C THR A 56 16.67 -11.26 -7.09
N ASN A 57 15.81 -10.26 -7.28
CA ASN A 57 15.52 -9.68 -8.59
C ASN A 57 15.75 -8.15 -8.64
N GLY A 58 16.04 -7.51 -7.49
CA GLY A 58 16.21 -6.06 -7.39
C GLY A 58 14.92 -5.25 -7.55
N VAL A 59 13.77 -5.91 -7.58
CA VAL A 59 12.46 -5.27 -7.70
C VAL A 59 12.00 -4.79 -6.32
N PRO A 60 11.35 -3.61 -6.19
CA PRO A 60 10.88 -3.12 -4.91
C PRO A 60 9.64 -3.88 -4.43
N ASP A 61 9.59 -4.17 -3.14
CA ASP A 61 8.41 -4.63 -2.40
C ASP A 61 7.95 -3.56 -1.40
N VAL A 62 6.68 -3.59 -1.00
CA VAL A 62 6.18 -2.77 0.11
C VAL A 62 7.01 -3.09 1.36
N PHE A 63 7.54 -2.06 2.00
CA PHE A 63 8.32 -2.19 3.23
C PHE A 63 7.59 -1.53 4.39
N LEU A 64 7.47 -2.26 5.51
CA LEU A 64 6.81 -1.81 6.73
C LEU A 64 7.78 -1.99 7.91
N ILE A 65 7.98 -0.93 8.70
CA ILE A 65 8.87 -0.93 9.87
C ILE A 65 8.08 -0.44 11.08
N LYS A 66 8.10 -1.18 12.18
CA LYS A 66 7.60 -0.75 13.48
C LYS A 66 8.76 -0.47 14.42
N THR A 67 8.69 0.67 15.10
CA THR A 67 9.68 1.07 16.11
C THR A 67 9.04 1.28 17.48
N ASP A 68 9.85 1.34 18.52
CA ASP A 68 9.47 1.91 19.80
C ASP A 68 9.47 3.45 19.77
N GLY A 69 9.21 4.10 20.91
CA GLY A 69 9.18 5.57 21.05
C GLY A 69 10.54 6.26 20.89
N ASN A 70 11.64 5.50 20.94
CA ASN A 70 13.00 5.97 20.74
C ASN A 70 13.50 5.71 19.30
N GLY A 71 12.62 5.23 18.42
CA GLY A 71 12.97 4.91 17.05
C GLY A 71 13.68 3.56 16.88
N ILE A 72 13.81 2.77 17.93
CA ILE A 72 14.47 1.44 17.83
C ILE A 72 13.52 0.47 17.14
N GLU A 73 14.00 -0.18 16.08
CA GLU A 73 13.23 -1.18 15.32
C GLU A 73 12.79 -2.33 16.23
N GLN A 74 11.50 -2.61 16.23
CA GLN A 74 10.91 -3.77 16.89
C GLN A 74 10.72 -4.93 15.90
N TRP A 75 10.26 -4.61 14.70
CA TRP A 75 10.14 -5.55 13.59
C TRP A 75 10.03 -4.81 12.25
N ASN A 76 10.33 -5.53 11.18
CA ASN A 76 10.02 -5.10 9.82
C ASN A 76 9.39 -6.23 9.01
N LYS A 77 8.65 -5.88 7.96
CA LYS A 77 7.99 -6.80 7.03
C LYS A 77 8.08 -6.28 5.61
N THR A 78 8.05 -7.19 4.65
CA THR A 78 7.90 -6.87 3.22
C THR A 78 6.68 -7.59 2.66
N PHE A 79 5.99 -6.94 1.72
CA PHE A 79 4.80 -7.47 1.06
C PHE A 79 4.88 -7.15 -0.42
N GLY A 80 4.70 -8.15 -1.25
CA GLY A 80 4.77 -8.02 -2.70
C GLY A 80 4.74 -9.38 -3.38
N GLY A 81 5.09 -9.39 -4.66
CA GLY A 81 5.14 -10.58 -5.47
C GLY A 81 6.41 -10.67 -6.31
N ASN A 82 6.27 -10.93 -7.62
CA ASN A 82 7.43 -11.06 -8.50
C ASN A 82 7.84 -9.75 -9.17
N ASP A 83 6.92 -8.77 -9.22
CA ASP A 83 7.09 -7.47 -9.85
C ASP A 83 7.08 -6.35 -8.81
N GLY A 84 7.08 -5.08 -9.23
CA GLY A 84 7.22 -3.95 -8.34
C GLY A 84 6.00 -3.70 -7.46
N ASP A 85 6.26 -3.44 -6.17
CA ASP A 85 5.24 -3.10 -5.18
C ASP A 85 5.76 -1.98 -4.27
N GLU A 86 4.92 -1.03 -3.89
CA GLU A 86 5.35 0.07 -3.03
C GLU A 86 4.22 0.57 -2.14
N GLY A 87 4.52 0.77 -0.84
CA GLY A 87 3.63 1.40 0.13
C GLY A 87 3.73 2.93 0.07
N ARG A 88 2.60 3.61 -0.02
CA ARG A 88 2.52 5.08 -0.12
C ARG A 88 2.00 5.74 1.15
N SER A 89 1.13 5.06 1.88
CA SER A 89 0.56 5.57 3.11
C SER A 89 0.28 4.44 4.08
N VAL A 90 0.47 4.68 5.37
CA VAL A 90 0.16 3.74 6.44
C VAL A 90 -0.64 4.42 7.53
N GLN A 91 -1.57 3.69 8.13
CA GLN A 91 -2.32 4.12 9.30
C GLN A 91 -2.53 2.96 10.27
N GLN A 92 -2.41 3.23 11.57
CA GLN A 92 -2.81 2.27 12.59
C GLN A 92 -4.34 2.18 12.66
N THR A 93 -4.87 0.99 12.73
CA THR A 93 -6.31 0.72 12.85
C THR A 93 -6.74 0.52 14.30
N ASN A 94 -8.06 0.65 14.57
CA ASN A 94 -8.60 0.58 15.93
C ASN A 94 -8.40 -0.79 16.62
N ASP A 95 -8.15 -1.84 15.84
CA ASP A 95 -7.83 -3.19 16.33
C ASP A 95 -6.34 -3.39 16.66
N GLY A 96 -5.54 -2.30 16.59
CA GLY A 96 -4.10 -2.30 16.85
C GLY A 96 -3.22 -2.65 15.64
N GLY A 97 -3.80 -3.19 14.59
CA GLY A 97 -3.08 -3.52 13.36
C GLY A 97 -2.84 -2.30 12.47
N TYR A 98 -2.47 -2.53 11.20
CA TYR A 98 -2.13 -1.45 10.27
C TYR A 98 -2.85 -1.66 8.95
N ILE A 99 -3.20 -0.54 8.30
CA ILE A 99 -3.67 -0.51 6.93
C ILE A 99 -2.67 0.28 6.08
N ILE A 100 -2.24 -0.32 4.99
CA ILE A 100 -1.27 0.25 4.05
C ILE A 100 -1.95 0.36 2.70
N VAL A 101 -1.81 1.50 2.04
CA VAL A 101 -2.19 1.69 0.65
C VAL A 101 -0.96 2.03 -0.18
N GLY A 102 -0.90 1.48 -1.38
CA GLY A 102 0.18 1.70 -2.31
C GLY A 102 -0.22 1.26 -3.72
N TRP A 103 0.76 0.82 -4.48
CA TRP A 103 0.56 0.24 -5.80
C TRP A 103 1.30 -1.09 -5.93
N THR A 104 0.87 -1.91 -6.87
CA THR A 104 1.43 -3.22 -7.20
C THR A 104 1.45 -3.42 -8.71
N GLU A 105 2.50 -4.08 -9.20
CA GLU A 105 2.56 -4.68 -10.53
C GLU A 105 2.48 -6.22 -10.45
N SER A 106 2.51 -6.77 -9.22
CA SER A 106 2.54 -8.21 -8.97
C SER A 106 1.18 -8.88 -9.11
N PHE A 107 0.09 -8.12 -8.96
CA PHE A 107 -1.27 -8.68 -8.89
C PHE A 107 -2.19 -7.94 -9.87
N GLY A 108 -2.27 -8.41 -11.11
CA GLY A 108 -3.10 -7.81 -12.15
C GLY A 108 -2.35 -7.57 -13.45
N ASN A 109 -2.76 -6.56 -14.22
CA ASN A 109 -2.15 -6.18 -15.48
C ASN A 109 -1.68 -4.72 -15.42
N GLY A 110 -0.45 -4.49 -14.99
CA GLY A 110 0.15 -3.17 -14.83
C GLY A 110 -0.01 -2.64 -13.40
N TYR A 111 -0.03 -1.32 -13.25
CA TYR A 111 -0.10 -0.66 -11.94
C TYR A 111 -1.52 -0.70 -11.38
N ASP A 112 -1.69 -1.45 -10.28
CA ASP A 112 -2.95 -1.54 -9.55
C ASP A 112 -2.83 -0.93 -8.15
N VAL A 113 -3.95 -0.50 -7.57
CA VAL A 113 -3.98 -0.09 -6.16
C VAL A 113 -3.79 -1.32 -5.28
N TYR A 114 -2.83 -1.24 -4.36
CA TYR A 114 -2.55 -2.29 -3.40
C TYR A 114 -2.98 -1.86 -2.00
N LEU A 115 -3.91 -2.59 -1.40
CA LEU A 115 -4.37 -2.39 -0.05
C LEU A 115 -4.02 -3.60 0.80
N ILE A 116 -3.29 -3.37 1.91
CA ILE A 116 -2.83 -4.41 2.83
C ILE A 116 -3.36 -4.10 4.22
N LYS A 117 -4.02 -5.08 4.85
CA LYS A 117 -4.39 -5.03 6.26
C LYS A 117 -3.57 -6.04 7.04
N THR A 118 -2.97 -5.59 8.15
CA THR A 118 -2.19 -6.46 9.04
C THR A 118 -2.75 -6.46 10.45
N ASP A 119 -2.33 -7.44 11.26
CA ASP A 119 -2.42 -7.38 12.71
C ASP A 119 -1.34 -6.44 13.31
N ASP A 120 -1.26 -6.34 14.62
CA ASP A 120 -0.29 -5.54 15.38
C ASP A 120 1.16 -6.01 15.23
N SER A 121 1.36 -7.27 14.90
CA SER A 121 2.67 -7.90 14.67
C SER A 121 3.11 -7.83 13.19
N GLY A 122 2.33 -7.15 12.35
CA GLY A 122 2.60 -6.99 10.93
C GLY A 122 2.29 -8.22 10.08
N ASN A 123 1.53 -9.20 10.58
CA ASN A 123 1.10 -10.32 9.76
C ASN A 123 -0.14 -9.94 8.95
N ILE A 124 -0.18 -10.31 7.67
CA ILE A 124 -1.29 -10.01 6.78
C ILE A 124 -2.58 -10.68 7.30
N THR A 125 -3.63 -9.87 7.45
CA THR A 125 -5.00 -10.34 7.73
C THR A 125 -5.86 -10.30 6.48
N SER A 126 -5.61 -9.35 5.56
CA SER A 126 -6.22 -9.31 4.24
C SER A 126 -5.40 -8.45 3.27
N THR A 127 -5.48 -8.79 1.98
CA THR A 127 -4.97 -7.97 0.87
C THR A 127 -6.07 -7.78 -0.15
N PHE A 128 -6.06 -6.65 -0.82
CA PHE A 128 -6.97 -6.36 -1.90
C PHE A 128 -6.26 -5.53 -2.96
N SER A 129 -6.27 -6.00 -4.20
CA SER A 129 -5.84 -5.23 -5.36
C SER A 129 -7.07 -4.79 -6.15
N ILE A 130 -7.14 -3.51 -6.51
CA ILE A 130 -8.16 -2.99 -7.42
C ILE A 130 -7.50 -2.88 -8.78
N PRO A 131 -7.86 -3.73 -9.75
CA PRO A 131 -7.34 -3.63 -11.10
C PRO A 131 -7.63 -2.26 -11.70
N ASN A 132 -6.63 -1.64 -12.33
CA ASN A 132 -6.87 -0.43 -13.09
C ASN A 132 -7.68 -0.78 -14.35
N PRO A 133 -8.85 -0.13 -14.61
CA PRO A 133 -9.68 -0.51 -15.75
C PRO A 133 -8.92 -0.43 -17.07
N SER A 134 -8.83 -1.54 -17.79
CA SER A 134 -8.27 -1.56 -19.15
C SER A 134 -9.05 -0.62 -20.08
N SER A 135 -8.34 0.16 -20.89
CA SER A 135 -8.98 1.02 -21.91
C SER A 135 -9.76 0.22 -22.96
N ASN A 136 -9.49 -1.07 -23.09
CA ASN A 136 -10.12 -1.97 -24.07
C ASN A 136 -11.12 -2.96 -23.42
N ARG A 137 -11.47 -2.75 -22.15
CA ARG A 137 -12.44 -3.61 -21.45
C ARG A 137 -13.79 -3.64 -22.13
N LYS A 138 -14.44 -4.78 -22.11
CA LYS A 138 -15.80 -4.98 -22.64
C LYS A 138 -16.78 -5.16 -21.49
N LEU A 139 -17.97 -4.58 -21.64
CA LEU A 139 -19.05 -4.79 -20.68
C LEU A 139 -19.42 -6.28 -20.65
N ASP A 140 -19.29 -6.92 -19.49
CA ASP A 140 -19.68 -8.32 -19.24
C ASP A 140 -21.16 -8.37 -18.85
N LYS A 141 -21.53 -7.64 -17.78
CA LYS A 141 -22.92 -7.61 -17.31
C LYS A 141 -23.24 -6.34 -16.51
N VAL A 142 -24.54 -6.12 -16.34
CA VAL A 142 -25.09 -5.04 -15.52
C VAL A 142 -25.88 -5.64 -14.36
N ILE A 143 -25.61 -5.18 -13.14
CA ILE A 143 -26.35 -5.60 -11.94
C ILE A 143 -26.97 -4.39 -11.23
N ASN A 144 -28.06 -4.63 -10.50
CA ASN A 144 -28.61 -3.64 -9.58
C ASN A 144 -27.83 -3.62 -8.26
N LEU A 145 -28.15 -2.69 -7.36
CA LEU A 145 -27.47 -2.57 -6.05
C LEU A 145 -27.67 -3.80 -5.13
N LEU A 146 -28.54 -4.75 -5.49
CA LEU A 146 -28.73 -6.02 -4.79
C LEU A 146 -27.94 -7.17 -5.42
N GLY A 147 -27.08 -6.88 -6.43
CA GLY A 147 -26.25 -7.86 -7.11
C GLY A 147 -26.99 -8.72 -8.16
N ARG A 148 -28.24 -8.39 -8.51
CA ARG A 148 -29.02 -9.13 -9.51
C ARG A 148 -28.83 -8.51 -10.89
N GLU A 149 -28.63 -9.34 -11.91
CA GLU A 149 -28.58 -8.87 -13.30
C GLU A 149 -29.82 -8.07 -13.67
N THR A 150 -29.61 -6.97 -14.37
CA THR A 150 -30.66 -6.04 -14.75
C THR A 150 -30.30 -5.29 -16.02
N LYS A 151 -31.29 -4.62 -16.62
CA LYS A 151 -31.06 -3.61 -17.66
C LYS A 151 -31.06 -2.22 -17.01
N PRO A 152 -30.18 -1.29 -17.46
CA PRO A 152 -30.25 0.11 -17.03
C PRO A 152 -31.65 0.69 -17.15
N LYS A 153 -32.10 1.38 -16.10
CA LYS A 153 -33.36 2.13 -16.10
C LYS A 153 -33.07 3.57 -15.75
N PRO A 154 -33.81 4.54 -16.32
CA PRO A 154 -33.69 5.94 -15.96
C PRO A 154 -33.80 6.16 -14.44
N ASN A 155 -32.98 7.08 -13.94
CA ASN A 155 -32.97 7.51 -12.54
C ASN A 155 -32.79 6.37 -11.50
N THR A 156 -32.28 5.19 -11.95
CA THR A 156 -32.02 4.05 -11.08
C THR A 156 -30.53 3.71 -11.14
N PRO A 157 -29.79 3.73 -10.02
CA PRO A 157 -28.39 3.37 -10.02
C PRO A 157 -28.20 1.88 -10.29
N PHE A 158 -27.15 1.57 -11.06
CA PHE A 158 -26.73 0.22 -11.40
C PHE A 158 -25.20 0.13 -11.42
N ILE A 159 -24.67 -1.08 -11.50
CA ILE A 159 -23.24 -1.37 -11.57
C ILE A 159 -22.98 -2.10 -12.88
N GLU A 160 -22.08 -1.57 -13.69
CA GLU A 160 -21.49 -2.25 -14.82
C GLU A 160 -20.30 -3.08 -14.36
N ILE A 161 -20.23 -4.32 -14.79
CA ILE A 161 -19.11 -5.24 -14.56
C ILE A 161 -18.49 -5.53 -15.92
N TYR A 162 -17.16 -5.44 -16.01
CA TYR A 162 -16.42 -5.61 -17.25
C TYR A 162 -15.68 -6.95 -17.25
N ASP A 163 -15.21 -7.38 -18.42
CA ASP A 163 -14.52 -8.66 -18.64
C ASP A 163 -13.14 -8.75 -17.94
N ASP A 164 -12.56 -7.60 -17.53
CA ASP A 164 -11.36 -7.50 -16.72
C ASP A 164 -11.64 -7.54 -15.20
N GLY A 165 -12.89 -7.74 -14.80
CA GLY A 165 -13.35 -7.75 -13.40
C GLY A 165 -13.57 -6.36 -12.79
N SER A 166 -13.24 -5.29 -13.49
CA SER A 166 -13.49 -3.92 -13.03
C SER A 166 -14.98 -3.60 -12.99
N THR A 167 -15.38 -2.62 -12.16
CA THR A 167 -16.77 -2.21 -11.99
C THR A 167 -16.93 -0.70 -12.06
N GLU A 168 -18.06 -0.23 -12.60
CA GLU A 168 -18.46 1.18 -12.54
C GLU A 168 -19.88 1.32 -12.03
N LYS A 169 -20.09 2.22 -11.06
CA LYS A 169 -21.45 2.62 -10.64
C LYS A 169 -21.96 3.74 -11.52
N LYS A 170 -23.11 3.55 -12.14
CA LYS A 170 -23.75 4.50 -13.08
C LYS A 170 -25.20 4.77 -12.73
N ILE A 171 -25.70 5.89 -13.23
CA ILE A 171 -27.11 6.26 -13.28
C ILE A 171 -27.38 6.91 -14.64
N VAL A 172 -28.43 6.50 -15.32
CA VAL A 172 -28.93 7.18 -16.50
C VAL A 172 -29.94 8.24 -16.07
N ILE A 173 -29.67 9.48 -16.41
CA ILE A 173 -30.55 10.64 -16.13
C ILE A 173 -31.25 10.97 -17.42
N GLU A 174 -32.57 11.07 -17.38
CA GLU A 174 -33.40 11.60 -18.49
C GLU A 174 -33.51 13.12 -18.39
#